data_07934c9cade41285c21e15afab689c9b
#
_entry.id   07934c9cade41285c21e15afab689c9b
#
_cell.length_a   1.000
_cell.length_b   1.000
_cell.length_c   1.000
_cell.angle_alpha   90.00
_cell.angle_beta   90.00
_cell.angle_gamma   90.00
#
_symmetry.space_group_name_H-M   'P 1'
#
loop_
_entity.id
_entity.type
_entity.pdbx_description
1 polymer ?
#
loop_
_entity_poly.entity_id
_entity_poly.type
_entity_poly.pdbx_seq_one_letter_code
_entity_poly.pdbx_strand_id
1 'polypeptide(L)'
;ENNAEYFYYIEKQYNINGVFVAAVGIHESAWGTSKIAIEKKNLFGYGAYDSNPYNGAYNFSNYSECIDLISRVFVKYYLNPSGTSIYGGEKAIGTYYNGANLKGINQRYATDKNWANGVYTYMKYLYNKL
;
A
#
# COMPACT_ATOMS: atom_id res chain seq x y z
N GLU A 1 -9.07 9.65 7.65
CA GLU A 1 -10.03 10.56 7.00
C GLU A 1 -9.35 11.80 6.42
N ASN A 2 -8.41 12.38 7.17
CA ASN A 2 -7.73 13.61 6.73
C ASN A 2 -6.87 13.42 5.48
N ASN A 3 -6.64 12.18 5.07
CA ASN A 3 -5.82 11.87 3.90
C ASN A 3 -6.65 11.37 2.71
N ALA A 4 -7.97 11.47 2.78
CA ALA A 4 -8.86 10.95 1.74
C ALA A 4 -8.55 11.55 0.36
N GLU A 5 -8.30 12.85 0.30
CA GLU A 5 -7.96 13.52 -0.96
C GLU A 5 -6.67 12.98 -1.56
N TYR A 6 -5.72 12.59 -0.73
CA TYR A 6 -4.46 12.08 -1.23
C TYR A 6 -4.60 10.70 -1.86
N PHE A 7 -5.50 9.85 -1.33
CA PHE A 7 -5.79 8.57 -1.98
C PHE A 7 -6.41 8.78 -3.36
N TYR A 8 -7.22 9.81 -3.52
CA TYR A 8 -7.75 10.18 -4.84
C TYR A 8 -6.63 10.69 -5.77
N TYR A 9 -5.72 11.48 -5.22
CA TYR A 9 -4.58 12.01 -5.96
C TYR A 9 -3.71 10.89 -6.55
N ILE A 10 -3.40 9.86 -5.78
CA ILE A 10 -2.54 8.78 -6.27
C ILE A 10 -3.21 7.96 -7.37
N GLU A 11 -4.54 7.86 -7.40
CA GLU A 11 -5.22 7.20 -8.52
C GLU A 11 -4.90 7.90 -9.82
N LYS A 12 -4.93 9.20 -9.82
CA LYS A 12 -4.65 10.01 -11.00
C LYS A 12 -3.18 10.00 -11.37
N GLN A 13 -2.33 10.07 -10.36
CA GLN A 13 -0.90 10.21 -10.58
C GLN A 13 -0.24 8.90 -11.00
N TYR A 14 -0.66 7.79 -10.44
CA TYR A 14 0.00 6.50 -10.62
C TYR A 14 -0.86 5.42 -11.25
N ASN A 15 -2.09 5.74 -11.55
CA ASN A 15 -3.05 4.77 -12.11
C ASN A 15 -3.18 3.53 -11.22
N ILE A 16 -3.36 3.75 -9.94
CA ILE A 16 -3.56 2.70 -8.95
C ILE A 16 -4.90 2.92 -8.25
N ASN A 17 -5.56 1.85 -7.84
CA ASN A 17 -6.83 1.95 -7.13
C ASN A 17 -6.58 2.54 -5.73
N GLY A 18 -7.05 3.77 -5.49
CA GLY A 18 -6.87 4.44 -4.21
C GLY A 18 -7.58 3.76 -3.06
N VAL A 19 -8.72 3.13 -3.31
CA VAL A 19 -9.44 2.37 -2.29
C VAL A 19 -8.61 1.16 -1.86
N PHE A 20 -7.93 0.50 -2.80
CA PHE A 20 -7.03 -0.59 -2.47
C PHE A 20 -5.90 -0.11 -1.56
N VAL A 21 -5.24 0.98 -1.91
CA VAL A 21 -4.13 1.51 -1.10
C VAL A 21 -4.63 1.91 0.29
N ALA A 22 -5.79 2.56 0.37
CA ALA A 22 -6.38 2.93 1.66
C ALA A 22 -6.70 1.69 2.50
N ALA A 23 -7.24 0.64 1.89
CA ALA A 23 -7.56 -0.60 2.59
C ALA A 23 -6.31 -1.29 3.13
N VAL A 24 -5.23 -1.29 2.35
CA VAL A 24 -3.94 -1.83 2.81
C VAL A 24 -3.46 -1.04 4.02
N GLY A 25 -3.54 0.30 3.95
CA GLY A 25 -3.14 1.15 5.06
C GLY A 25 -3.94 0.88 6.33
N ILE A 26 -5.25 0.70 6.20
CA ILE A 26 -6.11 0.37 7.34
C ILE A 26 -5.68 -0.97 7.95
N HIS A 27 -5.49 -1.96 7.11
CA HIS A 27 -5.12 -3.31 7.54
C HIS A 27 -3.76 -3.33 8.24
N GLU A 28 -2.77 -2.67 7.65
CA GLU A 28 -1.40 -2.70 8.16
C GLU A 28 -1.20 -1.83 9.40
N SER A 29 -2.01 -0.80 9.58
CA SER A 29 -1.81 0.18 10.65
C SER A 29 -2.86 0.12 11.77
N ALA A 30 -3.77 -0.85 11.72
CA ALA A 30 -4.90 -0.93 12.65
C ALA A 30 -5.66 0.40 12.66
N TRP A 31 -6.13 0.84 11.50
CA TRP A 31 -6.85 2.11 11.31
C TRP A 31 -6.02 3.35 11.69
N GLY A 32 -4.71 3.25 11.51
CA GLY A 32 -3.80 4.36 11.83
C GLY A 32 -3.47 4.48 13.30
N THR A 33 -3.79 3.47 14.12
CA THR A 33 -3.58 3.53 15.57
C THR A 33 -2.30 2.86 16.02
N SER A 34 -1.60 2.12 15.15
CA SER A 34 -0.38 1.42 15.55
C SER A 34 0.71 2.41 15.94
N LYS A 35 1.64 1.97 16.77
CA LYS A 35 2.77 2.80 17.20
C LYS A 35 3.60 3.30 16.01
N ILE A 36 3.86 2.43 15.04
CA ILE A 36 4.60 2.80 13.83
C ILE A 36 3.85 3.86 13.04
N ALA A 37 2.52 3.70 12.89
CA ALA A 37 1.73 4.67 12.16
C ALA A 37 1.74 6.04 12.82
N ILE A 38 1.60 6.10 14.14
CA ILE A 38 1.50 7.36 14.87
C ILE A 38 2.86 8.05 14.97
N GLU A 39 3.88 7.32 15.40
CA GLU A 39 5.17 7.93 15.72
C GLU A 39 6.06 8.13 14.49
N LYS A 40 5.94 7.28 13.49
CA LYS A 40 6.77 7.35 12.27
C LYS A 40 6.01 7.79 11.05
N LYS A 41 4.71 8.09 11.18
CA LYS A 41 3.83 8.44 10.06
C LYS A 41 3.89 7.39 8.95
N ASN A 42 3.99 6.13 9.34
CA ASN A 42 4.16 5.00 8.43
C ASN A 42 2.96 4.08 8.55
N LEU A 43 2.00 4.24 7.64
CA LEU A 43 0.74 3.49 7.66
C LEU A 43 0.90 2.04 7.20
N PHE A 44 1.98 1.73 6.50
CA PHE A 44 2.13 0.44 5.82
C PHE A 44 3.19 -0.44 6.46
N GLY A 45 3.85 0.04 7.51
CA GLY A 45 4.94 -0.69 8.14
C GLY A 45 6.14 -0.86 7.22
N TYR A 46 6.31 0.05 6.25
CA TYR A 46 7.36 -0.08 5.25
C TYR A 46 8.74 -0.14 5.93
N GLY A 47 9.49 -1.19 5.59
CA GLY A 47 10.81 -1.40 6.19
C GLY A 47 10.78 -2.15 7.53
N ALA A 48 9.60 -2.45 8.07
CA ALA A 48 9.50 -3.18 9.35
C ALA A 48 9.89 -4.64 9.15
N TYR A 49 10.67 -5.17 10.09
CA TYR A 49 11.08 -6.58 10.10
C TYR A 49 10.40 -7.31 11.25
N ASP A 50 10.14 -8.60 11.05
CA ASP A 50 9.53 -9.43 12.09
C ASP A 50 10.33 -9.43 13.40
N SER A 51 11.66 -9.39 13.29
CA SER A 51 12.55 -9.42 14.47
C SER A 51 12.58 -8.07 15.19
N ASN A 52 12.37 -6.96 14.49
CA ASN A 52 12.42 -5.62 15.09
C ASN A 52 11.58 -4.64 14.27
N PRO A 53 10.25 -4.79 14.32
CA PRO A 53 9.38 -4.02 13.44
C PRO A 53 9.50 -2.51 13.62
N TYR A 54 9.55 -2.06 14.87
CA TYR A 54 9.54 -0.61 15.12
C TYR A 54 10.81 0.06 14.63
N ASN A 55 11.97 -0.49 14.99
CA ASN A 55 13.25 0.14 14.63
C ASN A 55 13.55 0.04 13.13
N GLY A 56 13.06 -1.03 12.48
CA GLY A 56 13.24 -1.20 11.04
C GLY A 56 12.35 -0.35 10.18
N ALA A 57 11.19 0.09 10.71
CA ALA A 57 10.23 0.85 9.92
C ALA A 57 10.76 2.23 9.55
N TYR A 58 10.48 2.67 8.31
CA TYR A 58 10.88 3.98 7.82
C TYR A 58 10.10 5.08 8.52
N ASN A 59 10.78 6.23 8.74
CA ASN A 59 10.17 7.46 9.24
C ASN A 59 9.73 8.33 8.06
N PHE A 60 8.51 8.88 8.14
CA PHE A 60 8.02 9.83 7.16
C PHE A 60 7.65 11.13 7.85
N SER A 61 7.73 12.24 7.11
CA SER A 61 7.37 13.55 7.66
C SER A 61 5.85 13.68 7.82
N ASN A 62 5.09 13.01 6.97
CA ASN A 62 3.63 13.04 7.01
C ASN A 62 3.08 11.78 6.32
N TYR A 63 1.77 11.56 6.46
CA TYR A 63 1.13 10.38 5.89
C TYR A 63 1.15 10.38 4.36
N SER A 64 1.09 11.55 3.73
CA SER A 64 1.14 11.66 2.27
C SER A 64 2.41 11.05 1.69
N GLU A 65 3.53 11.22 2.35
CA GLU A 65 4.80 10.65 1.89
C GLU A 65 4.77 9.13 1.88
N CYS A 66 4.22 8.51 2.93
CA CYS A 66 4.16 7.05 2.97
C CYS A 66 3.16 6.49 1.97
N ILE A 67 2.03 7.18 1.77
CA ILE A 67 1.02 6.79 0.77
C ILE A 67 1.63 6.88 -0.63
N ASP A 68 2.35 7.95 -0.92
CA ASP A 68 3.00 8.14 -2.21
C ASP A 68 4.02 7.03 -2.49
N LEU A 69 4.89 6.77 -1.51
CA LEU A 69 5.93 5.75 -1.67
C LEU A 69 5.34 4.36 -1.93
N ILE A 70 4.37 3.94 -1.11
CA ILE A 70 3.81 2.59 -1.26
C ILE A 70 3.05 2.46 -2.58
N SER A 71 2.40 3.53 -3.03
CA SER A 71 1.71 3.53 -4.32
C SER A 71 2.69 3.27 -5.46
N ARG A 72 3.83 3.96 -5.45
CA ARG A 72 4.87 3.77 -6.45
C ARG A 72 5.47 2.36 -6.39
N VAL A 73 5.68 1.84 -5.17
CA VAL A 73 6.19 0.48 -4.97
C VAL A 73 5.23 -0.55 -5.56
N PHE A 74 3.92 -0.43 -5.26
CA PHE A 74 2.95 -1.36 -5.81
C PHE A 74 2.92 -1.32 -7.34
N VAL A 75 2.86 -0.14 -7.93
CA VAL A 75 2.80 0.00 -9.39
C VAL A 75 4.05 -0.56 -10.05
N LYS A 76 5.21 -0.27 -9.48
CA LYS A 76 6.50 -0.60 -10.12
C LYS A 76 6.88 -2.07 -9.95
N TYR A 77 6.53 -2.68 -8.83
CA TYR A 77 7.03 -4.02 -8.50
C TYR A 77 5.97 -5.11 -8.41
N TYR A 78 4.70 -4.78 -8.13
CA TYR A 78 3.68 -5.78 -7.84
C TYR A 78 2.55 -5.85 -8.85
N LEU A 79 2.15 -4.74 -9.43
CA LEU A 79 0.90 -4.66 -10.20
C LEU A 79 1.09 -4.79 -11.70
N ASN A 80 2.31 -4.70 -12.20
CA ASN A 80 2.59 -4.73 -13.62
C ASN A 80 3.78 -5.62 -13.94
N PRO A 81 3.72 -6.39 -15.05
CA PRO A 81 4.89 -7.15 -15.48
C PRO A 81 5.99 -6.22 -15.96
N SER A 82 7.22 -6.73 -15.95
CA SER A 82 8.41 -6.00 -16.38
C SER A 82 8.21 -5.39 -17.77
N GLY A 83 8.57 -4.12 -17.91
CA GLY A 83 8.52 -3.42 -19.20
C GLY A 83 7.22 -2.68 -19.47
N THR A 84 6.19 -2.84 -18.61
CA THR A 84 4.94 -2.10 -18.76
C THR A 84 5.17 -0.61 -18.52
N SER A 85 4.62 0.25 -19.38
CA SER A 85 4.71 1.71 -19.19
C SER A 85 3.87 2.11 -17.99
N ILE A 86 4.49 2.90 -17.10
CA ILE A 86 3.86 3.36 -15.87
C ILE A 86 4.06 4.89 -15.75
N TYR A 87 3.88 5.41 -14.54
CA TYR A 87 3.97 6.85 -14.29
C TYR A 87 5.34 7.41 -14.68
N GLY A 88 5.38 8.72 -14.97
CA GLY A 88 6.62 9.45 -15.17
C GLY A 88 7.49 8.98 -16.34
N GLY A 89 6.92 8.29 -17.31
CA GLY A 89 7.69 7.75 -18.43
C GLY A 89 8.53 6.54 -18.06
N GLU A 90 8.38 6.00 -16.87
CA GLU A 90 9.14 4.83 -16.41
C GLU A 90 8.51 3.53 -16.89
N LYS A 91 9.28 2.46 -16.74
CA LYS A 91 8.81 1.10 -17.00
C LYS A 91 8.75 0.32 -15.69
N ALA A 92 7.75 -0.54 -15.56
CA ALA A 92 7.64 -1.41 -14.39
C ALA A 92 8.82 -2.38 -14.35
N ILE A 93 9.31 -2.66 -13.14
CA ILE A 93 10.34 -3.68 -12.92
C ILE A 93 9.70 -5.06 -12.77
N GLY A 94 8.55 -5.12 -12.07
CA GLY A 94 7.74 -6.33 -11.99
C GLY A 94 8.33 -7.47 -11.16
N THR A 95 9.28 -7.16 -10.27
CA THR A 95 9.97 -8.17 -9.47
C THR A 95 9.01 -9.12 -8.75
N TYR A 96 7.91 -8.58 -8.22
CA TYR A 96 6.95 -9.33 -7.43
C TYR A 96 5.60 -9.48 -8.12
N TYR A 97 5.52 -9.18 -9.40
CA TYR A 97 4.28 -9.30 -10.14
C TYR A 97 3.81 -10.76 -10.17
N ASN A 98 2.59 -10.98 -9.72
CA ASN A 98 1.97 -12.31 -9.66
C ASN A 98 0.47 -12.18 -9.92
N GLY A 99 0.12 -11.30 -10.87
CA GLY A 99 -1.26 -10.94 -11.15
C GLY A 99 -1.68 -9.69 -10.38
N ALA A 100 -2.40 -8.79 -11.04
CA ALA A 100 -2.89 -7.56 -10.42
C ALA A 100 -4.20 -7.82 -9.68
N ASN A 101 -4.14 -8.70 -8.68
CA ASN A 101 -5.30 -9.08 -7.87
C ASN A 101 -4.83 -9.37 -6.44
N LEU A 102 -5.76 -9.36 -5.49
CA LEU A 102 -5.42 -9.48 -4.07
C LEU A 102 -4.70 -10.77 -3.74
N LYS A 103 -5.11 -11.88 -4.33
CA LYS A 103 -4.48 -13.18 -4.07
C LYS A 103 -3.05 -13.20 -4.56
N GLY A 104 -2.82 -12.73 -5.78
CA GLY A 104 -1.48 -12.69 -6.37
C GLY A 104 -0.56 -11.78 -5.58
N ILE A 105 -1.05 -10.63 -5.17
CA ILE A 105 -0.28 -9.68 -4.35
C ILE A 105 0.06 -10.30 -3.01
N ASN A 106 -0.92 -10.94 -2.37
CA ASN A 106 -0.72 -11.53 -1.03
C ASN A 106 0.46 -12.50 -0.99
N GLN A 107 0.60 -13.33 -2.02
CA GLN A 107 1.66 -14.34 -2.07
C GLN A 107 3.06 -13.73 -2.03
N ARG A 108 3.20 -12.51 -2.51
CA ARG A 108 4.50 -11.83 -2.62
C ARG A 108 4.71 -10.75 -1.56
N TYR A 109 3.62 -10.12 -1.09
CA TYR A 109 3.70 -8.95 -0.23
C TYR A 109 3.63 -9.28 1.25
N ALA A 110 2.86 -10.30 1.62
CA ALA A 110 2.57 -10.57 3.02
C ALA A 110 2.72 -12.07 3.35
N THR A 111 3.23 -12.36 4.55
CA THR A 111 3.34 -13.73 5.03
C THR A 111 2.00 -14.27 5.53
N ASP A 112 1.11 -13.39 5.98
CA ASP A 112 -0.22 -13.76 6.44
C ASP A 112 -1.09 -14.18 5.25
N LYS A 113 -1.54 -15.42 5.26
CA LYS A 113 -2.37 -15.98 4.19
C LYS A 113 -3.75 -15.34 4.12
N ASN A 114 -4.19 -14.71 5.21
CA ASN A 114 -5.49 -14.03 5.25
C ASN A 114 -5.41 -12.54 4.92
N TRP A 115 -4.25 -12.05 4.52
CA TRP A 115 -4.06 -10.65 4.18
C TRP A 115 -5.04 -10.19 3.09
N ALA A 116 -5.19 -10.99 2.03
CA ALA A 116 -6.10 -10.65 0.93
C ALA A 116 -7.55 -10.50 1.42
N ASN A 117 -7.99 -11.40 2.30
CA ASN A 117 -9.34 -11.32 2.87
C ASN A 117 -9.52 -10.07 3.73
N GLY A 118 -8.54 -9.73 4.53
CA GLY A 118 -8.58 -8.52 5.36
C GLY A 118 -8.66 -7.25 4.52
N VAL A 119 -7.80 -7.14 3.52
CA VAL A 119 -7.80 -6.00 2.61
C VAL A 119 -9.14 -5.91 1.86
N TYR A 120 -9.63 -7.03 1.36
CA TYR A 120 -10.91 -7.08 0.66
C TYR A 120 -12.06 -6.57 1.54
N THR A 121 -12.08 -6.98 2.81
CA THR A 121 -13.11 -6.54 3.77
C THR A 121 -13.10 -5.02 3.91
N TYR A 122 -11.92 -4.42 4.04
CA TYR A 122 -11.80 -2.97 4.14
C TYR A 122 -12.15 -2.26 2.84
N MET A 123 -11.81 -2.85 1.69
CA MET A 123 -12.22 -2.30 0.40
C MET A 123 -13.74 -2.25 0.29
N LYS A 124 -14.43 -3.32 0.67
CA LYS A 124 -15.90 -3.35 0.68
C LYS A 124 -16.46 -2.28 1.60
N TYR A 125 -15.89 -2.15 2.79
CA TYR A 125 -16.31 -1.13 3.74
C TYR A 125 -16.20 0.27 3.12
N LEU A 126 -15.06 0.57 2.51
CA LEU A 126 -14.82 1.87 1.91
C LEU A 126 -15.73 2.15 0.71
N TYR A 127 -15.93 1.16 -0.16
CA TYR A 127 -16.84 1.32 -1.30
C TYR A 127 -18.27 1.61 -0.84
N ASN A 128 -18.69 1.03 0.27
CA ASN A 128 -20.03 1.28 0.80
C ASN A 128 -20.18 2.69 1.38
N LYS A 129 -19.08 3.40 1.62
CA LYS A 129 -19.11 4.78 2.11
C LYS A 129 -19.05 5.82 0.98
N LEU A 130 -18.73 5.39 -0.23
CA LEU A 130 -18.70 6.28 -1.40
C LEU A 130 -20.11 6.38 -2.01
#